data_714fd882b72469816dddc9e5d0ee8f52
#
_entry.id   714fd882b72469816dddc9e5d0ee8f52
#
_cell.length_a   1.000
_cell.length_b   1.000
_cell.length_c   1.000
_cell.angle_alpha   90.00
_cell.angle_beta   90.00
_cell.angle_gamma   90.00
#
_symmetry.space_group_name_H-M   'P 1'
#
loop_
_entity.id
_entity.type
_entity.pdbx_description
1 polymer ?
#
loop_
_entity_poly.entity_id
_entity_poly.type
_entity_poly.pdbx_seq_one_letter_code
_entity_poly.pdbx_strand_id
1 'polypeptide(L)'
;MPLLAKLSGCISRASARLSACVVLLACLLSGAVIAAPPAPVAEGDGYRYYAIGDLDAARPGPVEPGLLLVGGGQWPLDAFRWMIARAGHGHLVVLRASGAAEAQDEFYTQIGGVASAQTFVFSDRKAASDPAVLAALEAADGIFIAGGDQSNYVRYWKGTPLAAALDRHVRAGKPLGGTSAGLAILGAWAYGAMDGGSMTSEVALRDPFDPGVTLVGDFLHLPYLEHVITDSHFARRDRLGRLVVFVARLRGEGVADVAGLGIDEGAALCIDSDGVGRLYPGEQDGFAWLVRPTQAPGRLERGQPLEVDGVRVTGIGADSRLRLPGLEVQAPAFEKIARATDGELVLRDADPSAPAASR
;
A
#
# COMPACT_ATOMS: atom_id res chain seq x y z
N MET A 1 -49.25 -50.67 36.98
CA MET A 1 -50.64 -51.10 37.21
C MET A 1 -51.52 -49.87 37.29
N PRO A 2 -52.78 -49.98 36.83
CA PRO A 2 -53.29 -50.12 35.47
C PRO A 2 -54.18 -48.85 35.19
N LEU A 3 -54.88 -48.64 34.13
CA LEU A 3 -55.90 -49.24 33.27
C LEU A 3 -56.16 -48.27 32.11
N LEU A 4 -56.12 -48.66 30.93
CA LEU A 4 -57.15 -49.01 29.98
C LEU A 4 -58.56 -48.43 30.09
N ALA A 5 -59.06 -47.76 29.04
CA ALA A 5 -60.34 -47.94 28.36
C ALA A 5 -60.46 -46.92 27.22
N LYS A 6 -60.45 -47.25 25.97
CA LYS A 6 -61.49 -47.73 25.03
C LYS A 6 -62.74 -46.87 24.96
N LEU A 7 -63.00 -46.36 23.71
CA LEU A 7 -64.20 -46.51 22.86
C LEU A 7 -64.13 -45.42 21.77
N SER A 8 -63.91 -45.79 20.52
CA SER A 8 -64.85 -46.20 19.44
C SER A 8 -65.95 -45.22 19.09
N GLY A 9 -65.90 -44.81 17.84
CA GLY A 9 -67.10 -44.63 17.01
C GLY A 9 -67.28 -43.27 16.41
N CYS A 10 -67.08 -43.01 15.19
CA CYS A 10 -68.09 -42.98 14.15
C CYS A 10 -67.57 -42.33 12.87
N ILE A 11 -67.82 -42.98 11.77
CA ILE A 11 -67.49 -42.62 10.41
C ILE A 11 -68.46 -41.55 9.93
N SER A 12 -67.99 -40.48 9.32
CA SER A 12 -68.74 -39.70 8.36
C SER A 12 -67.86 -39.24 7.22
N ARG A 13 -68.24 -39.74 6.04
CA ARG A 13 -67.64 -39.37 4.74
C ARG A 13 -68.10 -37.98 4.35
N ALA A 14 -67.20 -37.06 4.09
CA ALA A 14 -67.43 -35.87 3.28
C ALA A 14 -66.24 -35.63 2.36
N SER A 15 -66.50 -35.84 1.08
CA SER A 15 -65.63 -35.55 -0.03
C SER A 15 -65.39 -34.03 -0.12
N ALA A 16 -64.18 -33.58 0.00
CA ALA A 16 -63.82 -32.24 -0.37
C ALA A 16 -62.60 -32.28 -1.31
N ARG A 17 -62.79 -31.63 -2.42
CA ARG A 17 -61.92 -31.56 -3.60
C ARG A 17 -60.56 -30.98 -3.25
N LEU A 18 -59.48 -31.68 -3.61
CA LEU A 18 -58.13 -31.16 -3.64
C LEU A 18 -58.02 -30.10 -4.74
N SER A 19 -57.92 -28.85 -4.37
CA SER A 19 -57.37 -27.80 -5.23
C SER A 19 -55.86 -27.74 -4.99
N ALA A 20 -55.10 -28.25 -5.92
CA ALA A 20 -53.65 -28.12 -5.93
C ALA A 20 -53.28 -26.67 -6.32
N CYS A 21 -52.95 -25.84 -5.34
CA CYS A 21 -52.23 -24.59 -5.56
C CYS A 21 -50.76 -24.93 -5.77
N VAL A 22 -50.34 -25.00 -7.00
CA VAL A 22 -48.91 -24.99 -7.38
C VAL A 22 -48.44 -23.56 -7.21
N VAL A 23 -47.80 -23.28 -6.08
CA VAL A 23 -47.03 -22.05 -5.90
C VAL A 23 -45.70 -22.21 -6.65
N LEU A 24 -45.64 -21.67 -7.86
CA LEU A 24 -44.37 -21.47 -8.57
C LEU A 24 -43.52 -20.48 -7.80
N LEU A 25 -42.59 -20.97 -6.99
CA LEU A 25 -41.54 -20.19 -6.40
C LEU A 25 -40.52 -19.86 -7.50
N ALA A 26 -40.74 -18.76 -8.22
CA ALA A 26 -39.73 -18.20 -9.12
C ALA A 26 -38.56 -17.64 -8.28
N CYS A 27 -37.56 -18.45 -8.05
CA CYS A 27 -36.27 -17.95 -7.58
C CYS A 27 -35.68 -17.03 -8.67
N LEU A 28 -35.86 -15.74 -8.52
CA LEU A 28 -35.08 -14.73 -9.21
C LEU A 28 -33.63 -14.87 -8.73
N LEU A 29 -32.85 -15.70 -9.40
CA LEU A 29 -31.40 -15.66 -9.39
C LEU A 29 -31.02 -14.35 -10.06
N SER A 30 -30.90 -13.28 -9.24
CA SER A 30 -30.17 -12.08 -9.62
C SER A 30 -28.70 -12.49 -9.74
N GLY A 31 -28.33 -13.06 -10.86
CA GLY A 31 -26.94 -13.22 -11.22
C GLY A 31 -26.33 -11.83 -11.29
N ALA A 32 -25.47 -11.49 -10.34
CA ALA A 32 -24.58 -10.37 -10.52
C ALA A 32 -23.82 -10.61 -11.83
N VAL A 33 -24.15 -9.88 -12.87
CA VAL A 33 -23.37 -9.83 -14.10
C VAL A 33 -22.02 -9.20 -13.67
N ILE A 34 -21.03 -10.06 -13.41
CA ILE A 34 -19.65 -9.58 -13.30
C ILE A 34 -19.32 -9.05 -14.68
N ALA A 35 -19.28 -7.73 -14.81
CA ALA A 35 -18.90 -7.09 -16.05
C ALA A 35 -17.51 -7.62 -16.44
N ALA A 36 -17.35 -7.99 -17.69
CA ALA A 36 -16.04 -8.37 -18.19
C ALA A 36 -15.07 -7.19 -17.99
N PRO A 37 -13.80 -7.44 -17.62
CA PRO A 37 -12.83 -6.38 -17.49
C PRO A 37 -12.74 -5.57 -18.79
N PRO A 38 -12.50 -4.26 -18.74
CA PRO A 38 -12.41 -3.43 -19.94
C PRO A 38 -11.32 -3.97 -20.87
N ALA A 39 -11.60 -3.93 -22.18
CA ALA A 39 -10.59 -4.29 -23.17
C ALA A 39 -9.49 -3.22 -23.21
N PRO A 40 -8.21 -3.59 -23.45
CA PRO A 40 -7.14 -2.61 -23.63
C PRO A 40 -7.42 -1.75 -24.86
N VAL A 41 -7.07 -0.47 -24.75
CA VAL A 41 -7.11 0.47 -25.89
C VAL A 41 -5.97 0.17 -26.87
N ALA A 42 -4.81 -0.25 -26.34
CA ALA A 42 -3.65 -0.67 -27.10
C ALA A 42 -2.81 -1.70 -26.33
N GLU A 43 -1.99 -2.45 -27.05
CA GLU A 43 -0.98 -3.35 -26.51
C GLU A 43 0.37 -3.05 -27.14
N GLY A 44 1.40 -3.00 -26.30
CA GLY A 44 2.80 -2.85 -26.71
C GLY A 44 3.64 -4.07 -26.36
N ASP A 45 4.95 -4.03 -26.66
CA ASP A 45 5.87 -5.10 -26.27
C ASP A 45 6.09 -5.09 -24.74
N GLY A 46 5.34 -5.96 -24.05
CA GLY A 46 5.41 -6.13 -22.60
C GLY A 46 4.46 -5.24 -21.79
N TYR A 47 3.45 -4.63 -22.38
CA TYR A 47 2.40 -3.93 -21.64
C TYR A 47 1.05 -3.94 -22.33
N ARG A 48 -0.01 -3.71 -21.54
CA ARG A 48 -1.35 -3.34 -21.99
C ARG A 48 -1.66 -1.93 -21.53
N TYR A 49 -2.34 -1.16 -22.39
CA TYR A 49 -2.68 0.23 -22.15
C TYR A 49 -4.20 0.43 -22.12
N TYR A 50 -4.64 1.23 -21.15
CA TYR A 50 -6.03 1.62 -20.93
C TYR A 50 -6.11 3.12 -20.71
N ALA A 51 -7.19 3.76 -21.19
CA ALA A 51 -7.42 5.18 -21.00
C ALA A 51 -8.90 5.49 -20.87
N ILE A 52 -9.21 6.55 -20.13
CA ILE A 52 -10.55 7.12 -19.97
C ILE A 52 -10.42 8.63 -19.81
N GLY A 53 -11.42 9.37 -20.27
CA GLY A 53 -11.44 10.83 -20.29
C GLY A 53 -10.88 11.43 -21.56
N ASP A 54 -10.67 12.73 -21.56
CA ASP A 54 -10.13 13.48 -22.70
C ASP A 54 -8.63 13.73 -22.52
N LEU A 55 -7.82 13.00 -23.28
CA LEU A 55 -6.35 13.08 -23.23
C LEU A 55 -5.79 14.40 -23.80
N ASP A 56 -6.57 15.10 -24.61
CA ASP A 56 -6.19 16.37 -25.24
C ASP A 56 -6.73 17.60 -24.46
N ALA A 57 -7.48 17.37 -23.39
CA ALA A 57 -8.03 18.44 -22.58
C ALA A 57 -6.92 19.31 -21.96
N ALA A 58 -7.15 20.60 -21.87
CA ALA A 58 -6.27 21.47 -21.11
C ALA A 58 -6.36 21.16 -19.61
N ARG A 59 -5.21 21.12 -18.92
CA ARG A 59 -5.17 20.99 -17.48
C ARG A 59 -5.85 22.17 -16.79
N PRO A 60 -6.83 21.94 -15.88
CA PRO A 60 -7.61 23.03 -15.26
C PRO A 60 -6.82 23.91 -14.28
N GLY A 61 -5.84 23.38 -13.57
CA GLY A 61 -5.12 24.08 -12.51
C GLY A 61 -3.60 23.91 -12.56
N PRO A 62 -2.86 24.58 -11.67
CA PRO A 62 -1.42 24.39 -11.53
C PRO A 62 -1.10 23.00 -10.95
N VAL A 63 0.08 22.51 -11.32
CA VAL A 63 0.65 21.29 -10.69
C VAL A 63 1.52 21.70 -9.51
N GLU A 64 1.41 20.98 -8.41
CA GLU A 64 2.18 21.18 -7.19
C GLU A 64 2.86 19.89 -6.73
N PRO A 65 4.05 19.96 -6.12
CA PRO A 65 4.73 18.78 -5.60
C PRO A 65 3.95 18.08 -4.49
N GLY A 66 4.09 16.76 -4.39
CA GLY A 66 3.55 15.98 -3.28
C GLY A 66 3.79 14.49 -3.42
N LEU A 67 3.88 13.79 -2.30
CA LEU A 67 3.95 12.33 -2.29
C LEU A 67 2.73 11.77 -1.56
N LEU A 68 2.07 10.79 -2.15
CA LEU A 68 0.94 10.07 -1.55
C LEU A 68 1.34 8.62 -1.25
N LEU A 69 1.46 8.28 0.01
CA LEU A 69 1.86 6.97 0.52
C LEU A 69 0.65 6.25 1.10
N VAL A 70 0.12 5.23 0.39
CA VAL A 70 -1.11 4.54 0.78
C VAL A 70 -0.80 3.11 1.25
N GLY A 71 -1.30 2.75 2.43
CA GLY A 71 -1.02 1.45 3.05
C GLY A 71 -1.66 0.24 2.39
N GLY A 72 -2.54 0.45 1.41
CA GLY A 72 -3.31 -0.62 0.74
C GLY A 72 -4.74 -0.74 1.29
N GLY A 73 -5.52 -1.67 0.75
CA GLY A 73 -6.93 -1.84 1.12
C GLY A 73 -7.83 -0.76 0.53
N GLN A 74 -8.82 -0.33 1.29
CA GLN A 74 -9.72 0.76 0.89
C GLN A 74 -8.95 2.07 0.74
N TRP A 75 -9.38 2.88 -0.21
CA TRP A 75 -8.72 4.16 -0.49
C TRP A 75 -9.34 5.27 0.37
N PRO A 76 -8.55 5.98 1.20
CA PRO A 76 -9.02 7.17 1.87
C PRO A 76 -9.21 8.29 0.83
N LEU A 77 -10.44 8.49 0.38
CA LEU A 77 -10.78 9.31 -0.79
C LEU A 77 -10.24 10.75 -0.69
N ASP A 78 -10.20 11.33 0.50
CA ASP A 78 -9.70 12.69 0.68
C ASP A 78 -8.19 12.81 0.41
N ALA A 79 -7.41 11.75 0.70
CA ALA A 79 -6.00 11.71 0.34
C ALA A 79 -5.79 11.63 -1.19
N PHE A 80 -6.65 10.89 -1.88
CA PHE A 80 -6.61 10.82 -3.34
C PHE A 80 -7.08 12.13 -3.99
N ARG A 81 -8.13 12.77 -3.45
CA ARG A 81 -8.55 14.10 -3.88
C ARG A 81 -7.45 15.15 -3.68
N TRP A 82 -6.71 15.05 -2.57
CA TRP A 82 -5.54 15.88 -2.34
C TRP A 82 -4.48 15.69 -3.44
N MET A 83 -4.17 14.46 -3.83
CA MET A 83 -3.22 14.19 -4.92
C MET A 83 -3.73 14.72 -6.26
N ILE A 84 -5.02 14.53 -6.58
CA ILE A 84 -5.65 15.03 -7.82
C ILE A 84 -5.59 16.55 -7.88
N ALA A 85 -5.85 17.25 -6.76
CA ALA A 85 -5.72 18.71 -6.71
C ALA A 85 -4.27 19.14 -6.98
N ARG A 86 -3.26 18.43 -6.45
CA ARG A 86 -1.85 18.72 -6.75
C ARG A 86 -1.46 18.41 -8.19
N ALA A 87 -2.11 17.46 -8.82
CA ALA A 87 -1.98 17.25 -10.27
C ALA A 87 -2.73 18.30 -11.13
N GLY A 88 -3.24 19.38 -10.51
CA GLY A 88 -4.00 20.42 -11.18
C GLY A 88 -5.27 19.94 -11.85
N HIS A 89 -5.86 18.83 -11.37
CA HIS A 89 -7.01 18.17 -11.99
C HIS A 89 -6.76 17.73 -13.45
N GLY A 90 -5.50 17.54 -13.82
CA GLY A 90 -5.06 17.22 -15.17
C GLY A 90 -5.05 15.72 -15.48
N HIS A 91 -3.97 15.26 -16.10
CA HIS A 91 -3.81 13.92 -16.65
C HIS A 91 -3.07 13.01 -15.66
N LEU A 92 -3.70 11.92 -15.23
CA LEU A 92 -3.08 10.93 -14.39
C LEU A 92 -2.60 9.72 -15.18
N VAL A 93 -1.41 9.22 -14.84
CA VAL A 93 -0.89 7.93 -15.32
C VAL A 93 -0.77 6.97 -14.14
N VAL A 94 -1.40 5.81 -14.27
CA VAL A 94 -1.33 4.72 -13.31
C VAL A 94 -0.41 3.63 -13.85
N LEU A 95 0.54 3.20 -13.05
CA LEU A 95 1.48 2.14 -13.38
C LEU A 95 1.22 0.92 -12.50
N ARG A 96 1.22 -0.26 -13.10
CA ARG A 96 1.18 -1.53 -12.36
C ARG A 96 1.87 -2.65 -13.14
N ALA A 97 2.38 -3.65 -12.41
CA ALA A 97 3.11 -4.79 -12.99
C ALA A 97 2.46 -6.13 -12.61
N SER A 98 1.19 -6.11 -12.22
CA SER A 98 0.37 -7.30 -11.95
C SER A 98 -1.08 -6.91 -11.78
N GLY A 99 -2.00 -7.87 -11.87
CA GLY A 99 -3.42 -7.67 -11.64
C GLY A 99 -4.19 -7.12 -12.84
N ALA A 100 -5.42 -6.66 -12.59
CA ALA A 100 -6.35 -6.12 -13.58
C ALA A 100 -6.17 -4.60 -13.78
N ALA A 101 -6.81 -4.06 -14.82
CA ALA A 101 -6.59 -2.71 -15.34
C ALA A 101 -7.66 -1.71 -14.88
N GLU A 102 -8.15 -1.81 -13.65
CA GLU A 102 -9.33 -1.05 -13.20
C GLU A 102 -9.00 0.33 -12.61
N ALA A 103 -7.72 0.62 -12.37
CA ALA A 103 -7.34 1.80 -11.61
C ALA A 103 -7.67 3.15 -12.30
N GLN A 104 -7.70 3.20 -13.65
CA GLN A 104 -8.14 4.41 -14.35
C GLN A 104 -9.61 4.74 -14.08
N ASP A 105 -10.48 3.72 -13.97
CA ASP A 105 -11.90 3.90 -13.67
C ASP A 105 -12.10 4.38 -12.24
N GLU A 106 -11.28 3.88 -11.30
CA GLU A 106 -11.30 4.35 -9.90
C GLU A 106 -10.96 5.85 -9.83
N PHE A 107 -9.91 6.31 -10.50
CA PHE A 107 -9.52 7.72 -10.53
C PHE A 107 -10.54 8.60 -11.28
N TYR A 108 -10.99 8.18 -12.45
CA TYR A 108 -11.83 9.02 -13.31
C TYR A 108 -13.28 9.02 -12.85
N THR A 109 -13.85 7.84 -12.51
CA THR A 109 -15.29 7.66 -12.25
C THR A 109 -15.61 7.72 -10.76
N GLN A 110 -14.82 7.04 -9.89
CA GLN A 110 -15.18 6.89 -8.48
C GLN A 110 -14.68 8.08 -7.65
N ILE A 111 -13.42 8.49 -7.81
CA ILE A 111 -12.87 9.65 -7.12
C ILE A 111 -13.30 10.91 -7.87
N GLY A 112 -13.13 10.92 -9.19
CA GLY A 112 -13.46 12.02 -10.09
C GLY A 112 -12.50 13.20 -10.01
N GLY A 113 -12.76 14.20 -10.85
CA GLY A 113 -12.01 15.46 -10.82
C GLY A 113 -10.68 15.44 -11.58
N VAL A 114 -10.46 14.50 -12.50
CA VAL A 114 -9.32 14.47 -13.42
C VAL A 114 -9.78 14.67 -14.86
N ALA A 115 -8.95 15.27 -15.72
CA ALA A 115 -9.22 15.41 -17.15
C ALA A 115 -9.18 14.05 -17.86
N SER A 116 -8.19 13.23 -17.50
CA SER A 116 -8.09 11.84 -17.96
C SER A 116 -7.30 10.98 -16.99
N ALA A 117 -7.50 9.67 -17.09
CA ALA A 117 -6.70 8.67 -16.40
C ALA A 117 -6.26 7.57 -17.38
N GLN A 118 -4.99 7.21 -17.32
CA GLN A 118 -4.37 6.20 -18.16
C GLN A 118 -3.77 5.11 -17.28
N THR A 119 -3.81 3.84 -17.69
CA THR A 119 -3.16 2.75 -16.97
C THR A 119 -2.27 1.94 -17.91
N PHE A 120 -1.02 1.74 -17.50
CA PHE A 120 -0.09 0.79 -18.11
C PHE A 120 0.06 -0.42 -17.20
N VAL A 121 -0.27 -1.59 -17.71
CA VAL A 121 -0.11 -2.88 -17.03
C VAL A 121 1.09 -3.61 -17.64
N PHE A 122 2.20 -3.60 -16.92
CA PHE A 122 3.46 -4.17 -17.37
C PHE A 122 3.46 -5.70 -17.20
N SER A 123 3.97 -6.39 -18.19
CA SER A 123 4.22 -7.84 -18.18
C SER A 123 5.67 -8.22 -18.50
N ASP A 124 6.47 -7.26 -18.95
CA ASP A 124 7.89 -7.45 -19.27
C ASP A 124 8.70 -6.16 -19.02
N ARG A 125 9.98 -6.31 -18.78
CA ARG A 125 10.94 -5.21 -18.57
C ARG A 125 11.11 -4.33 -19.80
N LYS A 126 10.93 -4.85 -21.01
CA LYS A 126 11.05 -4.09 -22.26
C LYS A 126 10.14 -2.87 -22.29
N ALA A 127 8.95 -3.00 -21.76
CA ALA A 127 7.97 -1.89 -21.67
C ALA A 127 8.52 -0.68 -20.90
N ALA A 128 9.44 -0.86 -19.96
CA ALA A 128 10.07 0.23 -19.22
C ALA A 128 11.01 1.12 -20.06
N SER A 129 11.23 0.77 -21.32
CA SER A 129 12.00 1.55 -22.30
C SER A 129 11.15 1.91 -23.53
N ASP A 130 9.87 1.56 -23.54
CA ASP A 130 8.97 1.83 -24.65
C ASP A 130 8.72 3.34 -24.80
N PRO A 131 8.91 3.93 -26.01
CA PRO A 131 8.75 5.36 -26.22
C PRO A 131 7.35 5.89 -25.90
N ALA A 132 6.28 5.10 -26.12
CA ALA A 132 4.92 5.54 -25.82
C ALA A 132 4.68 5.60 -24.30
N VAL A 133 5.20 4.63 -23.55
CA VAL A 133 5.17 4.64 -22.08
C VAL A 133 5.92 5.87 -21.54
N LEU A 134 7.13 6.12 -22.04
CA LEU A 134 7.96 7.23 -21.57
C LEU A 134 7.32 8.59 -21.95
N ALA A 135 6.72 8.72 -23.14
CA ALA A 135 6.01 9.92 -23.53
C ALA A 135 4.77 10.20 -22.66
N ALA A 136 4.02 9.16 -22.29
CA ALA A 136 2.88 9.30 -21.38
C ALA A 136 3.32 9.75 -19.98
N LEU A 137 4.43 9.23 -19.44
CA LEU A 137 4.99 9.66 -18.17
C LEU A 137 5.47 11.10 -18.17
N GLU A 138 6.09 11.55 -19.25
CA GLU A 138 6.53 12.94 -19.42
C GLU A 138 5.35 13.91 -19.46
N ALA A 139 4.28 13.54 -20.18
CA ALA A 139 3.06 14.33 -20.30
C ALA A 139 2.19 14.32 -19.03
N ALA A 140 2.33 13.32 -18.15
CA ALA A 140 1.52 13.18 -16.95
C ALA A 140 1.63 14.40 -16.02
N ASP A 141 0.51 14.81 -15.45
CA ASP A 141 0.44 15.81 -14.38
C ASP A 141 0.57 15.19 -12.99
N GLY A 142 0.20 13.90 -12.86
CA GLY A 142 0.43 13.09 -11.68
C GLY A 142 0.62 11.62 -12.05
N ILE A 143 1.41 10.90 -11.27
CA ILE A 143 1.67 9.45 -11.48
C ILE A 143 1.28 8.70 -10.21
N PHE A 144 0.62 7.55 -10.40
CA PHE A 144 0.25 6.67 -9.29
C PHE A 144 0.71 5.23 -9.56
N ILE A 145 1.40 4.63 -8.59
CA ILE A 145 1.86 3.24 -8.66
C ILE A 145 0.88 2.36 -7.88
N ALA A 146 0.14 1.53 -8.58
CA ALA A 146 -0.89 0.68 -8.00
C ALA A 146 -0.29 -0.47 -7.16
N GLY A 147 -1.15 -1.20 -6.44
CA GLY A 147 -0.77 -2.41 -5.74
C GLY A 147 -0.49 -3.60 -6.68
N GLY A 148 0.01 -4.67 -6.11
CA GLY A 148 0.30 -5.92 -6.82
C GLY A 148 1.49 -6.67 -6.22
N ASP A 149 2.40 -7.14 -7.07
CA ASP A 149 3.64 -7.80 -6.67
C ASP A 149 4.83 -6.84 -6.88
N GLN A 150 5.41 -6.36 -5.76
CA GLN A 150 6.55 -5.44 -5.82
C GLN A 150 7.80 -6.06 -6.46
N SER A 151 7.93 -7.39 -6.47
CA SER A 151 9.06 -8.04 -7.12
C SER A 151 9.08 -7.78 -8.63
N ASN A 152 7.90 -7.66 -9.25
CA ASN A 152 7.78 -7.29 -10.65
C ASN A 152 8.19 -5.83 -10.88
N TYR A 153 7.86 -4.91 -9.97
CA TYR A 153 8.33 -3.52 -10.07
C TYR A 153 9.86 -3.46 -10.04
N VAL A 154 10.51 -4.19 -9.14
CA VAL A 154 11.97 -4.28 -9.09
C VAL A 154 12.53 -4.88 -10.37
N ARG A 155 12.01 -6.04 -10.81
CA ARG A 155 12.51 -6.75 -12.00
C ARG A 155 12.33 -5.93 -13.28
N TYR A 156 11.18 -5.27 -13.44
CA TYR A 156 10.86 -4.59 -14.69
C TYR A 156 11.39 -3.16 -14.74
N TRP A 157 11.47 -2.44 -13.60
CA TRP A 157 11.70 -1.00 -13.63
C TRP A 157 13.06 -0.55 -13.09
N LYS A 158 13.66 -1.28 -12.13
CA LYS A 158 14.95 -0.85 -11.55
C LYS A 158 16.04 -0.72 -12.62
N GLY A 159 16.72 0.44 -12.63
CA GLY A 159 17.79 0.75 -13.58
C GLY A 159 17.31 0.88 -15.03
N THR A 160 16.09 1.36 -15.26
CA THR A 160 15.50 1.57 -16.58
C THR A 160 15.19 3.04 -16.84
N PRO A 161 14.90 3.43 -18.11
CA PRO A 161 14.41 4.77 -18.44
C PRO A 161 13.11 5.14 -17.70
N LEU A 162 12.23 4.16 -17.38
CA LEU A 162 11.02 4.41 -16.60
C LEU A 162 11.36 4.87 -15.18
N ALA A 163 12.25 4.19 -14.45
CA ALA A 163 12.64 4.64 -13.11
C ALA A 163 13.25 6.05 -13.14
N ALA A 164 14.10 6.33 -14.13
CA ALA A 164 14.63 7.68 -14.34
C ALA A 164 13.53 8.71 -14.69
N ALA A 165 12.47 8.31 -15.40
CA ALA A 165 11.33 9.17 -15.69
C ALA A 165 10.52 9.50 -14.43
N LEU A 166 10.30 8.53 -13.53
CA LEU A 166 9.66 8.76 -12.23
C LEU A 166 10.46 9.76 -11.37
N ASP A 167 11.78 9.59 -11.29
CA ASP A 167 12.65 10.53 -10.59
C ASP A 167 12.60 11.94 -11.19
N ARG A 168 12.56 12.07 -12.52
CA ARG A 168 12.42 13.37 -13.21
C ARG A 168 11.05 13.99 -12.94
N HIS A 169 9.98 13.20 -12.96
CA HIS A 169 8.62 13.66 -12.72
C HIS A 169 8.51 14.37 -11.35
N VAL A 170 9.02 13.71 -10.28
CA VAL A 170 8.98 14.29 -8.94
C VAL A 170 9.92 15.50 -8.82
N ARG A 171 11.13 15.47 -9.40
CA ARG A 171 12.04 16.62 -9.44
C ARG A 171 11.48 17.81 -10.22
N ALA A 172 10.58 17.57 -11.17
CA ALA A 172 9.85 18.62 -11.87
C ALA A 172 8.71 19.24 -11.05
N GLY A 173 8.54 18.84 -9.79
CA GLY A 173 7.50 19.33 -8.90
C GLY A 173 6.12 18.75 -9.18
N LYS A 174 6.04 17.56 -9.76
CA LYS A 174 4.78 16.87 -10.03
C LYS A 174 4.50 15.81 -8.98
N PRO A 175 3.24 15.57 -8.58
CA PRO A 175 2.90 14.61 -7.52
C PRO A 175 3.06 13.16 -7.98
N LEU A 176 3.56 12.33 -7.07
CA LEU A 176 3.67 10.89 -7.21
C LEU A 176 2.99 10.19 -6.04
N GLY A 177 2.23 9.14 -6.30
CA GLY A 177 1.65 8.30 -5.26
C GLY A 177 1.91 6.82 -5.47
N GLY A 178 1.70 6.03 -4.40
CA GLY A 178 1.75 4.58 -4.50
C GLY A 178 0.97 3.89 -3.38
N THR A 179 0.37 2.74 -3.71
CA THR A 179 -0.38 1.92 -2.73
C THR A 179 0.18 0.51 -2.64
N SER A 180 0.16 -0.08 -1.44
CA SER A 180 0.55 -1.48 -1.23
C SER A 180 1.95 -1.78 -1.80
N ALA A 181 2.08 -2.64 -2.81
CA ALA A 181 3.34 -2.89 -3.51
C ALA A 181 3.94 -1.62 -4.14
N GLY A 182 3.09 -0.70 -4.63
CA GLY A 182 3.53 0.60 -5.15
C GLY A 182 4.11 1.50 -4.06
N LEU A 183 3.55 1.50 -2.83
CA LEU A 183 4.15 2.16 -1.68
C LEU A 183 5.48 1.52 -1.29
N ALA A 184 5.56 0.18 -1.30
CA ALA A 184 6.74 -0.54 -0.84
C ALA A 184 8.03 -0.22 -1.61
N ILE A 185 7.92 0.37 -2.80
CA ILE A 185 9.06 0.75 -3.63
C ILE A 185 9.39 2.25 -3.61
N LEU A 186 8.65 3.08 -2.86
CA LEU A 186 8.87 4.54 -2.86
C LEU A 186 10.01 5.01 -1.95
N GLY A 187 10.41 4.21 -0.98
CA GLY A 187 11.56 4.52 -0.12
C GLY A 187 12.88 4.45 -0.88
N ALA A 188 13.95 5.00 -0.28
CA ALA A 188 15.32 4.84 -0.79
C ALA A 188 15.76 3.36 -0.82
N TRP A 189 15.16 2.58 0.07
CA TRP A 189 15.24 1.11 0.05
C TRP A 189 13.84 0.51 -0.04
N ALA A 190 13.75 -0.61 -0.70
CA ALA A 190 12.52 -1.38 -0.84
C ALA A 190 12.72 -2.81 -0.33
N TYR A 191 11.71 -3.36 0.32
CA TYR A 191 11.58 -4.80 0.45
C TYR A 191 11.08 -5.38 -0.88
N GLY A 192 11.98 -6.07 -1.60
CA GLY A 192 11.74 -6.49 -2.97
C GLY A 192 10.84 -7.71 -3.13
N ALA A 193 10.67 -8.54 -2.09
CA ALA A 193 9.95 -9.83 -2.13
C ALA A 193 10.41 -10.74 -3.29
N MET A 194 11.75 -10.77 -3.55
CA MET A 194 12.31 -11.37 -4.75
C MET A 194 12.32 -12.90 -4.75
N ASP A 195 12.14 -13.53 -3.60
CA ASP A 195 12.16 -14.99 -3.40
C ASP A 195 10.77 -15.64 -3.36
N GLY A 196 9.78 -14.98 -3.98
CA GLY A 196 8.48 -15.59 -4.28
C GLY A 196 7.45 -15.53 -3.16
N GLY A 197 7.60 -14.66 -2.18
CA GLY A 197 6.60 -14.51 -1.12
C GLY A 197 6.76 -13.24 -0.30
N SER A 198 5.77 -12.97 0.54
CA SER A 198 5.84 -11.88 1.52
C SER A 198 6.43 -12.42 2.83
N MET A 199 7.62 -11.93 3.21
CA MET A 199 8.26 -12.23 4.48
C MET A 199 7.36 -11.88 5.67
N THR A 200 7.21 -12.79 6.63
CA THR A 200 6.52 -12.51 7.89
C THR A 200 7.49 -11.93 8.93
N SER A 201 6.96 -11.25 9.94
CA SER A 201 7.75 -10.76 11.08
C SER A 201 8.45 -11.89 11.82
N GLU A 202 7.74 -12.99 12.05
CA GLU A 202 8.28 -14.16 12.76
C GLU A 202 9.52 -14.74 12.06
N VAL A 203 9.45 -14.99 10.76
CA VAL A 203 10.58 -15.56 10.01
C VAL A 203 11.74 -14.57 9.96
N ALA A 204 11.47 -13.29 9.70
CA ALA A 204 12.51 -12.27 9.66
C ALA A 204 13.22 -12.08 11.00
N LEU A 205 12.50 -12.10 12.12
CA LEU A 205 13.09 -11.97 13.46
C LEU A 205 13.95 -13.19 13.85
N ARG A 206 13.58 -14.39 13.40
CA ARG A 206 14.36 -15.62 13.64
C ARG A 206 15.64 -15.71 12.84
N ASP A 207 15.64 -15.23 11.62
CA ASP A 207 16.85 -15.11 10.80
C ASP A 207 16.79 -13.81 9.97
N PRO A 208 17.44 -12.74 10.42
CA PRO A 208 17.51 -11.48 9.65
C PRO A 208 18.13 -11.63 8.26
N PHE A 209 18.86 -12.72 8.01
CA PHE A 209 19.50 -13.03 6.74
C PHE A 209 18.82 -14.17 5.98
N ASP A 210 17.56 -14.50 6.36
CA ASP A 210 16.75 -15.42 5.57
C ASP A 210 16.71 -14.96 4.10
N PRO A 211 16.82 -15.89 3.12
CA PRO A 211 16.78 -15.54 1.70
C PRO A 211 15.59 -14.69 1.27
N GLY A 212 14.44 -14.82 1.96
CA GLY A 212 13.26 -14.00 1.71
C GLY A 212 13.39 -12.55 2.16
N VAL A 213 14.40 -12.18 2.98
CA VAL A 213 14.68 -10.78 3.34
C VAL A 213 15.48 -10.11 2.22
N THR A 214 14.80 -9.77 1.14
CA THR A 214 15.40 -9.16 -0.05
C THR A 214 15.27 -7.63 0.01
N LEU A 215 16.35 -6.94 0.39
CA LEU A 215 16.41 -5.48 0.43
C LEU A 215 17.05 -4.95 -0.85
N VAL A 216 16.41 -3.94 -1.44
CA VAL A 216 16.81 -3.36 -2.72
C VAL A 216 17.02 -1.85 -2.53
N GLY A 217 18.24 -1.38 -2.71
CA GLY A 217 18.57 0.03 -2.78
C GLY A 217 18.75 0.53 -4.20
N ASP A 218 18.97 1.83 -4.37
CA ASP A 218 19.25 2.48 -5.66
C ASP A 218 18.17 2.13 -6.72
N PHE A 219 16.89 2.36 -6.36
CA PHE A 219 15.78 2.10 -7.24
C PHE A 219 15.06 3.40 -7.65
N LEU A 220 14.51 4.15 -6.68
CA LEU A 220 13.91 5.47 -6.87
C LEU A 220 14.58 6.46 -5.92
N HIS A 221 14.68 7.72 -6.35
CA HIS A 221 15.34 8.80 -5.61
C HIS A 221 14.35 9.92 -5.36
N LEU A 222 13.41 9.68 -4.44
CA LEU A 222 12.34 10.61 -4.11
C LEU A 222 12.74 11.55 -2.97
N PRO A 223 12.43 12.85 -3.06
CA PRO A 223 12.70 13.79 -1.99
C PRO A 223 11.97 13.38 -0.72
N TYR A 224 12.55 13.70 0.42
CA TYR A 224 12.04 13.39 1.76
C TYR A 224 12.11 11.90 2.17
N LEU A 225 12.37 10.97 1.24
CA LEU A 225 12.43 9.53 1.52
C LEU A 225 13.85 8.95 1.39
N GLU A 226 14.87 9.79 1.33
CA GLU A 226 16.29 9.43 1.12
C GLU A 226 16.85 8.49 2.21
N HIS A 227 16.25 8.51 3.40
CA HIS A 227 16.66 7.67 4.54
C HIS A 227 15.55 6.72 5.00
N VAL A 228 14.59 6.41 4.13
CA VAL A 228 13.39 5.65 4.51
C VAL A 228 13.30 4.36 3.72
N ILE A 229 13.00 3.26 4.41
CA ILE A 229 12.41 2.06 3.82
C ILE A 229 10.91 2.06 4.14
N THR A 230 10.06 1.88 3.13
CA THR A 230 8.60 1.91 3.28
C THR A 230 8.00 0.51 3.36
N ASP A 231 6.90 0.36 4.13
CA ASP A 231 6.11 -0.86 4.19
C ASP A 231 4.60 -0.55 4.23
N SER A 232 3.77 -1.49 3.85
CA SER A 232 2.32 -1.33 3.65
C SER A 232 1.53 -2.39 4.41
N HIS A 233 0.18 -2.31 4.46
CA HIS A 233 -0.71 -3.24 5.18
C HIS A 233 -0.22 -3.53 6.60
N PHE A 234 0.28 -2.49 7.30
CA PHE A 234 1.28 -2.66 8.32
C PHE A 234 0.77 -3.41 9.55
N ALA A 235 -0.15 -2.85 10.30
CA ALA A 235 -0.70 -3.51 11.49
C ALA A 235 -1.51 -4.77 11.12
N ARG A 236 -2.32 -4.70 10.04
CA ARG A 236 -3.17 -5.84 9.65
C ARG A 236 -2.39 -7.12 9.35
N ARG A 237 -1.16 -7.00 8.83
CA ARG A 237 -0.30 -8.15 8.49
C ARG A 237 0.85 -8.33 9.47
N ASP A 238 0.77 -7.72 10.66
CA ASP A 238 1.78 -7.80 11.72
C ASP A 238 3.22 -7.56 11.18
N ARG A 239 3.45 -6.43 10.51
CA ARG A 239 4.70 -6.18 9.79
C ARG A 239 5.76 -5.44 10.60
N LEU A 240 5.47 -5.08 11.85
CA LEU A 240 6.43 -4.32 12.66
C LEU A 240 7.76 -5.08 12.85
N GLY A 241 7.71 -6.38 13.15
CA GLY A 241 8.91 -7.18 13.35
C GLY A 241 9.80 -7.23 12.12
N ARG A 242 9.22 -7.43 10.92
CA ARG A 242 10.01 -7.45 9.68
C ARG A 242 10.60 -6.07 9.36
N LEU A 243 9.89 -4.98 9.62
CA LEU A 243 10.40 -3.62 9.39
C LEU A 243 11.56 -3.31 10.36
N VAL A 244 11.49 -3.75 11.61
CA VAL A 244 12.62 -3.69 12.56
C VAL A 244 13.84 -4.43 12.02
N VAL A 245 13.65 -5.64 11.47
CA VAL A 245 14.73 -6.42 10.83
C VAL A 245 15.31 -5.68 9.62
N PHE A 246 14.47 -5.14 8.74
CA PHE A 246 14.94 -4.41 7.55
C PHE A 246 15.82 -3.23 7.93
N VAL A 247 15.38 -2.44 8.90
CA VAL A 247 16.17 -1.30 9.38
C VAL A 247 17.45 -1.75 10.08
N ALA A 248 17.40 -2.82 10.90
CA ALA A 248 18.58 -3.39 11.55
C ALA A 248 19.62 -3.89 10.53
N ARG A 249 19.15 -4.56 9.46
CA ARG A 249 20.00 -5.01 8.34
C ARG A 249 20.69 -3.85 7.65
N LEU A 250 19.93 -2.84 7.22
CA LEU A 250 20.47 -1.66 6.54
C LEU A 250 21.50 -0.92 7.41
N ARG A 251 21.24 -0.77 8.71
CA ARG A 251 22.23 -0.21 9.63
C ARG A 251 23.49 -1.06 9.76
N GLY A 252 23.34 -2.39 9.83
CA GLY A 252 24.46 -3.33 9.85
C GLY A 252 25.30 -3.28 8.57
N GLU A 253 24.70 -2.92 7.45
CA GLU A 253 25.36 -2.69 6.15
C GLU A 253 25.97 -1.28 6.01
N GLY A 254 25.92 -0.47 7.08
CA GLY A 254 26.53 0.86 7.13
C GLY A 254 25.65 2.02 6.68
N VAL A 255 24.34 1.78 6.47
CA VAL A 255 23.41 2.86 6.15
C VAL A 255 23.11 3.67 7.41
N ALA A 256 23.67 4.86 7.50
CA ALA A 256 23.40 5.76 8.61
C ALA A 256 21.96 6.32 8.51
N ASP A 257 21.38 6.64 9.67
CA ASP A 257 20.10 7.36 9.82
C ASP A 257 18.87 6.73 9.11
N VAL A 258 18.95 5.44 8.73
CA VAL A 258 17.83 4.74 8.11
C VAL A 258 16.66 4.56 9.11
N ALA A 259 15.46 4.83 8.64
CA ALA A 259 14.21 4.61 9.35
C ALA A 259 13.24 3.78 8.53
N GLY A 260 12.36 3.03 9.22
CA GLY A 260 11.23 2.36 8.62
C GLY A 260 9.96 3.22 8.70
N LEU A 261 9.20 3.28 7.63
CA LEU A 261 7.89 3.94 7.57
C LEU A 261 6.83 2.95 7.10
N GLY A 262 6.06 2.41 8.05
CA GLY A 262 4.93 1.52 7.78
C GLY A 262 3.63 2.31 7.70
N ILE A 263 2.74 1.96 6.75
CA ILE A 263 1.40 2.58 6.64
C ILE A 263 0.34 1.48 6.79
N ASP A 264 -0.64 1.73 7.66
CA ASP A 264 -1.75 0.81 7.89
C ASP A 264 -2.68 0.71 6.68
N GLU A 265 -3.32 -0.44 6.56
CA GLU A 265 -4.33 -0.68 5.53
C GLU A 265 -5.49 0.30 5.70
N GLY A 266 -5.93 0.91 4.60
CA GLY A 266 -6.97 1.94 4.61
C GLY A 266 -6.48 3.34 4.99
N ALA A 267 -5.22 3.51 5.39
CA ALA A 267 -4.64 4.82 5.70
C ALA A 267 -3.71 5.33 4.59
N ALA A 268 -3.52 6.65 4.54
CA ALA A 268 -2.59 7.31 3.62
C ALA A 268 -1.86 8.46 4.29
N LEU A 269 -0.56 8.57 4.04
CA LEU A 269 0.28 9.71 4.44
C LEU A 269 0.53 10.59 3.21
N CYS A 270 0.09 11.84 3.27
CA CYS A 270 0.32 12.87 2.26
C CYS A 270 1.49 13.76 2.70
N ILE A 271 2.54 13.84 1.89
CA ILE A 271 3.72 14.69 2.15
C ILE A 271 3.66 15.85 1.16
N ASP A 272 3.58 17.07 1.69
CA ASP A 272 3.50 18.29 0.89
C ASP A 272 4.89 18.79 0.42
N SER A 273 4.88 19.92 -0.31
CA SER A 273 6.09 20.55 -0.85
C SER A 273 7.10 21.01 0.21
N ASP A 274 6.66 21.15 1.45
CA ASP A 274 7.51 21.58 2.57
C ASP A 274 8.04 20.41 3.40
N GLY A 275 7.77 19.18 2.94
CA GLY A 275 8.16 17.95 3.64
C GLY A 275 7.29 17.65 4.87
N VAL A 276 6.10 18.23 4.96
CA VAL A 276 5.17 17.95 6.06
C VAL A 276 4.22 16.84 5.69
N GLY A 277 4.36 15.71 6.37
CA GLY A 277 3.46 14.56 6.26
C GLY A 277 2.22 14.71 7.14
N ARG A 278 1.04 14.52 6.56
CA ARG A 278 -0.27 14.45 7.25
C ARG A 278 -0.93 13.14 6.95
N LEU A 279 -1.44 12.47 7.99
CA LEU A 279 -2.14 11.21 7.84
C LEU A 279 -3.64 11.45 7.58
N TYR A 280 -4.17 10.67 6.65
CA TYR A 280 -5.58 10.42 6.42
C TYR A 280 -5.87 8.99 6.89
N PRO A 281 -6.46 8.79 8.08
CA PRO A 281 -6.53 7.48 8.73
C PRO A 281 -7.51 6.51 8.09
N GLY A 282 -8.41 7.01 7.20
CA GLY A 282 -9.48 6.21 6.62
C GLY A 282 -10.56 5.81 7.64
N GLU A 283 -11.39 4.83 7.30
CA GLU A 283 -12.52 4.39 8.13
C GLU A 283 -12.13 3.56 9.37
N GLN A 284 -10.90 3.04 9.42
CA GLN A 284 -10.42 2.14 10.49
C GLN A 284 -9.46 2.84 11.46
N ASP A 285 -9.39 4.17 11.45
CA ASP A 285 -8.49 4.95 12.28
C ASP A 285 -7.04 4.44 12.25
N GLY A 286 -6.56 4.11 11.03
CA GLY A 286 -5.21 3.59 10.80
C GLY A 286 -4.12 4.62 11.11
N PHE A 287 -2.89 4.13 11.28
CA PHE A 287 -1.71 4.93 11.59
C PHE A 287 -0.65 4.83 10.49
N ALA A 288 0.28 5.79 10.48
CA ALA A 288 1.62 5.57 9.98
C ALA A 288 2.56 5.31 11.16
N TRP A 289 3.54 4.43 10.94
CA TRP A 289 4.45 3.92 11.97
C TRP A 289 5.88 4.27 11.59
N LEU A 290 6.52 5.12 12.38
CA LEU A 290 7.93 5.47 12.21
C LEU A 290 8.78 4.60 13.14
N VAL A 291 9.68 3.80 12.55
CA VAL A 291 10.55 2.83 13.26
C VAL A 291 11.99 3.30 13.15
N ARG A 292 12.60 3.64 14.28
CA ARG A 292 13.97 4.17 14.35
C ARG A 292 14.79 3.46 15.41
N PRO A 293 15.86 2.72 15.04
CA PRO A 293 16.80 2.19 16.02
C PRO A 293 17.55 3.34 16.70
N THR A 294 17.66 3.29 18.02
CA THR A 294 18.44 4.27 18.80
C THR A 294 19.89 3.81 19.00
N GLN A 295 20.18 2.54 18.76
CA GLN A 295 21.51 1.94 18.90
C GLN A 295 21.71 0.82 17.88
N ALA A 296 22.95 0.34 17.75
CA ALA A 296 23.26 -0.83 16.93
C ALA A 296 22.60 -2.09 17.52
N PRO A 297 22.27 -3.11 16.70
CA PRO A 297 21.78 -4.38 17.20
C PRO A 297 22.86 -5.09 18.06
N GLY A 298 22.43 -5.79 19.11
CA GLY A 298 23.30 -6.60 19.96
C GLY A 298 23.76 -7.88 19.24
N ARG A 299 22.87 -8.49 18.43
CA ARG A 299 23.21 -9.61 17.52
C ARG A 299 22.49 -9.47 16.21
N LEU A 300 23.26 -9.51 15.11
CA LEU A 300 22.77 -9.49 13.73
C LEU A 300 23.62 -10.46 12.90
N GLU A 301 23.28 -11.73 12.94
CA GLU A 301 24.05 -12.82 12.35
C GLU A 301 23.13 -13.77 11.60
N ARG A 302 23.67 -14.40 10.54
CA ARG A 302 22.94 -15.39 9.72
C ARG A 302 22.55 -16.61 10.54
N GLY A 303 21.29 -17.06 10.42
CA GLY A 303 20.78 -18.24 11.09
C GLY A 303 20.62 -18.06 12.60
N GLN A 304 20.69 -16.82 13.10
CA GLN A 304 20.47 -16.50 14.51
C GLN A 304 19.35 -15.47 14.65
N PRO A 305 18.53 -15.57 15.70
CA PRO A 305 17.51 -14.55 15.98
C PRO A 305 18.13 -13.17 16.17
N LEU A 306 17.43 -12.14 15.67
CA LEU A 306 17.80 -10.75 15.90
C LEU A 306 17.76 -10.40 17.37
N GLU A 307 18.84 -9.80 17.88
CA GLU A 307 18.83 -9.12 19.18
C GLU A 307 19.02 -7.62 18.97
N VAL A 308 18.00 -6.85 19.28
CA VAL A 308 18.04 -5.39 19.26
C VAL A 308 17.18 -4.86 20.39
N ASP A 309 17.65 -3.80 21.07
CA ASP A 309 16.89 -3.04 22.06
C ASP A 309 16.83 -1.56 21.63
N GLY A 310 15.95 -0.80 22.25
CA GLY A 310 15.88 0.62 22.05
C GLY A 310 15.40 1.04 20.65
N VAL A 311 14.61 0.23 19.95
CA VAL A 311 13.99 0.66 18.69
C VAL A 311 12.78 1.52 19.01
N ARG A 312 12.86 2.82 18.74
CA ARG A 312 11.72 3.73 18.92
C ARG A 312 10.69 3.50 17.81
N VAL A 313 9.44 3.33 18.24
CA VAL A 313 8.27 3.18 17.37
C VAL A 313 7.31 4.32 17.69
N THR A 314 7.13 5.22 16.74
CA THR A 314 6.29 6.40 16.90
C THR A 314 5.07 6.28 15.99
N GLY A 315 3.86 6.36 16.56
CA GLY A 315 2.60 6.38 15.82
C GLY A 315 2.27 7.79 15.31
N ILE A 316 1.97 7.88 14.04
CA ILE A 316 1.52 9.10 13.36
C ILE A 316 0.02 8.93 13.11
N GLY A 317 -0.79 9.69 13.83
CA GLY A 317 -2.26 9.71 13.70
C GLY A 317 -2.75 10.95 12.94
N ALA A 318 -4.06 11.17 12.91
CA ALA A 318 -4.69 12.28 12.19
C ALA A 318 -4.20 13.67 12.64
N ASP A 319 -3.98 13.84 13.94
CA ASP A 319 -3.52 15.10 14.52
C ASP A 319 -1.99 15.29 14.46
N SER A 320 -1.27 14.24 14.11
CA SER A 320 0.19 14.25 14.03
C SER A 320 0.69 15.01 12.80
N ARG A 321 1.94 15.51 12.88
CA ARG A 321 2.69 16.05 11.75
C ARG A 321 4.07 15.41 11.70
N LEU A 322 4.38 14.73 10.60
CA LEU A 322 5.71 14.21 10.33
C LEU A 322 6.51 15.24 9.54
N ARG A 323 7.64 15.69 10.04
CA ARG A 323 8.56 16.59 9.33
C ARG A 323 9.71 15.81 8.72
N LEU A 324 9.83 15.87 7.41
CA LEU A 324 10.84 15.21 6.60
C LEU A 324 11.81 16.26 6.00
N PRO A 325 13.08 15.89 5.80
CA PRO A 325 13.69 14.59 6.02
C PRO A 325 14.10 14.32 7.48
N GLY A 326 13.92 15.25 8.42
CA GLY A 326 14.37 15.14 9.82
C GLY A 326 13.67 14.04 10.63
N LEU A 327 12.60 13.42 10.12
CA LEU A 327 11.84 12.34 10.76
C LEU A 327 11.32 12.74 12.16
N GLU A 328 10.93 14.01 12.33
CA GLU A 328 10.38 14.53 13.57
C GLU A 328 8.85 14.42 13.55
N VAL A 329 8.28 13.82 14.59
CA VAL A 329 6.82 13.69 14.73
C VAL A 329 6.34 14.66 15.82
N GLN A 330 5.49 15.59 15.43
CA GLN A 330 4.76 16.47 16.34
C GLN A 330 3.42 15.83 16.70
N ALA A 331 3.01 15.89 17.96
CA ALA A 331 1.81 15.30 18.51
C ALA A 331 1.65 13.79 18.11
N PRO A 332 2.62 12.93 18.49
CA PRO A 332 2.53 11.51 18.17
C PRO A 332 1.29 10.88 18.80
N ALA A 333 0.62 9.96 18.09
CA ALA A 333 -0.52 9.22 18.62
C ALA A 333 -0.10 8.24 19.72
N PHE A 334 1.11 7.71 19.61
CA PHE A 334 1.76 6.89 20.64
C PHE A 334 3.28 6.87 20.45
N GLU A 335 4.00 6.57 21.51
CA GLU A 335 5.42 6.26 21.48
C GLU A 335 5.71 4.97 22.23
N LYS A 336 6.41 4.05 21.60
CA LYS A 336 6.79 2.75 22.15
C LYS A 336 8.29 2.52 21.92
N ILE A 337 8.86 1.65 22.75
CA ILE A 337 10.19 1.09 22.55
C ILE A 337 10.04 -0.39 22.24
N ALA A 338 10.53 -0.81 21.10
CA ALA A 338 10.58 -2.19 20.70
C ALA A 338 11.92 -2.83 21.11
N ARG A 339 11.84 -4.10 21.54
CA ARG A 339 12.98 -5.00 21.78
C ARG A 339 12.71 -6.31 21.05
N ALA A 340 13.68 -6.77 20.30
CA ALA A 340 13.65 -8.12 19.72
C ALA A 340 14.69 -9.00 20.43
N THR A 341 14.28 -10.20 20.80
CA THR A 341 15.12 -11.25 21.41
C THR A 341 14.50 -12.61 21.13
N ASP A 342 15.33 -13.62 20.90
CA ASP A 342 14.91 -15.02 20.67
C ASP A 342 13.82 -15.19 19.59
N GLY A 343 13.79 -14.31 18.59
CA GLY A 343 12.82 -14.33 17.49
C GLY A 343 11.46 -13.71 17.84
N GLU A 344 11.34 -13.05 18.97
CA GLU A 344 10.12 -12.37 19.42
C GLU A 344 10.34 -10.85 19.50
N LEU A 345 9.28 -10.08 19.21
CA LEU A 345 9.27 -8.63 19.37
C LEU A 345 8.33 -8.22 20.49
N VAL A 346 8.83 -7.47 21.45
CA VAL A 346 8.06 -6.92 22.56
C VAL A 346 8.05 -5.41 22.51
N LEU A 347 6.87 -4.81 22.68
CA LEU A 347 6.67 -3.37 22.80
C LEU A 347 6.44 -2.97 24.26
N ARG A 348 7.09 -1.90 24.69
CA ARG A 348 6.82 -1.22 25.97
C ARG A 348 6.53 0.24 25.72
N ASP A 349 5.84 0.90 26.61
CA ASP A 349 5.65 2.34 26.53
C ASP A 349 7.00 3.05 26.64
N ALA A 350 7.19 4.10 25.85
CA ALA A 350 8.37 4.96 26.00
C ALA A 350 8.28 5.72 27.33
N ASP A 351 9.36 5.75 28.10
CA ASP A 351 9.43 6.59 29.29
C ASP A 351 9.47 8.06 28.86
N PRO A 352 8.46 8.88 29.21
CA PRO A 352 8.44 10.27 28.81
C PRO A 352 9.55 11.10 29.45
N SER A 353 10.21 10.59 30.49
CA SER A 353 11.34 11.24 31.17
C SER A 353 12.72 10.86 30.60
N ALA A 354 12.80 9.87 29.70
CA ALA A 354 14.05 9.46 29.09
C ALA A 354 14.52 10.53 28.07
N PRO A 355 15.78 10.98 28.15
CA PRO A 355 16.30 11.97 27.20
C PRO A 355 16.18 11.44 25.78
N ALA A 356 15.75 12.29 24.85
CA ALA A 356 15.80 11.97 23.43
C ALA A 356 17.26 11.59 23.11
N ALA A 357 17.44 10.42 22.46
CA ALA A 357 18.77 9.98 22.06
C ALA A 357 19.48 11.13 21.32
N SER A 358 20.63 11.55 21.82
CA SER A 358 21.45 12.59 21.21
C SER A 358 21.76 12.20 19.76
N ARG A 359 21.66 13.16 18.86
CA ARG A 359 21.96 13.05 17.42
C ARG A 359 23.39 12.63 17.18
#